data_0d42cdeaad7031937dc8e06a94b6b4a0
#
_entry.id   0d42cdeaad7031937dc8e06a94b6b4a0
#
_cell.length_a   1.000
_cell.length_b   1.000
_cell.length_c   1.000
_cell.angle_alpha   90.00
_cell.angle_beta   90.00
_cell.angle_gamma   90.00
#
_symmetry.space_group_name_H-M   'P 1'
#
loop_
_entity.id
_entity.type
_entity.pdbx_description
1 polymer ?
#
loop_
_entity_poly.entity_id
_entity_poly.type
_entity_poly.pdbx_seq_one_letter_code
_entity_poly.pdbx_strand_id
1 'polypeptide(L)'
;MTVETLQNGVINVKNTYQKPVLDLPATGQKIKTLMKQRGISARQLQLIINFPYVQTIYNWFAGKNMPSIDNLVVLAQILGVSMDDLVVTTIIDVELDFLEVGEKILSA
;
A
#
# COMPACT_ATOMS: atom_id res chain seq x y z
N MET A 1 -14.79 9.47 -8.41
CA MET A 1 -15.55 10.25 -9.38
C MET A 1 -16.95 10.48 -8.85
N THR A 2 -17.38 11.72 -8.78
CA THR A 2 -18.66 12.05 -8.19
C THR A 2 -19.69 12.27 -9.31
N VAL A 3 -20.66 11.40 -9.35
CA VAL A 3 -21.75 11.46 -10.31
C VAL A 3 -22.63 12.68 -10.05
N GLU A 4 -22.70 13.13 -8.80
CA GLU A 4 -23.50 14.29 -8.42
C GLU A 4 -23.14 15.55 -9.20
N THR A 5 -21.89 15.71 -9.55
CA THR A 5 -21.44 16.87 -10.31
C THR A 5 -22.14 16.95 -11.66
N LEU A 6 -22.34 15.83 -12.31
CA LEU A 6 -23.03 15.78 -13.60
C LEU A 6 -24.55 15.85 -13.43
N GLN A 7 -25.07 15.24 -12.37
CA GLN A 7 -26.51 15.22 -12.11
C GLN A 7 -27.07 16.60 -11.80
N ASN A 8 -26.27 17.43 -11.16
CA ASN A 8 -26.72 18.78 -10.79
C ASN A 8 -26.64 19.77 -11.96
N GLY A 9 -26.28 19.32 -13.13
CA GLY A 9 -26.18 20.18 -14.30
C GLY A 9 -25.04 21.19 -14.22
N VAL A 10 -24.24 21.12 -13.20
CA VAL A 10 -23.08 21.98 -13.08
C VAL A 10 -21.93 21.30 -13.82
N ILE A 11 -21.45 21.96 -14.83
CA ILE A 11 -20.28 21.45 -15.55
C ILE A 11 -19.06 21.81 -14.74
N ASN A 12 -18.66 20.90 -13.90
CA ASN A 12 -17.43 21.03 -13.14
C ASN A 12 -16.37 20.23 -13.87
N VAL A 13 -15.35 20.92 -14.35
CA VAL A 13 -14.26 20.30 -15.10
C VAL A 13 -13.30 19.54 -14.20
N LYS A 14 -13.46 19.66 -12.88
CA LYS A 14 -12.61 18.96 -11.91
C LYS A 14 -13.37 17.82 -11.27
N ASN A 15 -12.81 16.65 -11.35
CA ASN A 15 -13.23 15.49 -10.58
C ASN A 15 -12.21 15.20 -9.50
N THR A 16 -12.69 14.74 -8.37
CA THR A 16 -11.81 14.27 -7.30
C THR A 16 -11.80 12.75 -7.31
N TYR A 17 -10.64 12.19 -7.40
CA TYR A 17 -10.41 10.75 -7.29
C TYR A 17 -9.70 10.45 -5.98
N GLN A 18 -10.26 9.52 -5.23
CA GLN A 18 -9.64 9.07 -3.98
C GLN A 18 -8.66 7.96 -4.27
N LYS A 19 -7.39 8.30 -4.21
CA LYS A 19 -6.31 7.39 -4.54
C LYS A 19 -5.72 6.81 -3.27
N PRO A 20 -5.68 5.47 -3.12
CA PRO A 20 -4.95 4.87 -2.02
C PRO A 20 -3.46 4.97 -2.28
N VAL A 21 -2.73 5.34 -1.23
CA VAL A 21 -1.28 5.46 -1.26
C VAL A 21 -0.72 4.61 -0.14
N LEU A 22 0.34 3.88 -0.43
CA LEU A 22 0.99 3.02 0.53
C LEU A 22 1.63 3.85 1.65
N ASP A 23 1.31 3.48 2.88
CA ASP A 23 1.94 4.05 4.07
C ASP A 23 3.05 3.10 4.52
N LEU A 24 4.27 3.42 4.13
CA LEU A 24 5.43 2.57 4.42
C LEU A 24 5.71 2.43 5.93
N PRO A 25 5.77 3.53 6.69
CA PRO A 25 6.00 3.40 8.12
C PRO A 25 4.91 2.61 8.85
N ALA A 26 3.65 2.86 8.53
CA ALA A 26 2.54 2.15 9.16
C ALA A 26 2.53 0.67 8.79
N THR A 27 2.84 0.35 7.54
CA THR A 27 2.95 -1.04 7.08
C THR A 27 4.08 -1.75 7.81
N GLY A 28 5.23 -1.11 7.93
CA GLY A 28 6.37 -1.67 8.66
C GLY A 28 6.06 -1.95 10.11
N GLN A 29 5.36 -1.04 10.78
CA GLN A 29 4.94 -1.22 12.16
C GLN A 29 3.91 -2.35 12.29
N LYS A 30 3.01 -2.48 11.35
CA LYS A 30 2.02 -3.56 11.36
C LYS A 30 2.70 -4.92 11.23
N ILE A 31 3.65 -5.05 10.32
CA ILE A 31 4.44 -6.29 10.17
C ILE A 31 5.15 -6.61 11.48
N LYS A 32 5.82 -5.63 12.07
CA LYS A 32 6.53 -5.81 13.34
C LYS A 32 5.59 -6.26 14.45
N THR A 33 4.44 -5.63 14.56
CA THR A 33 3.43 -5.97 15.59
C THR A 33 2.91 -7.41 15.42
N LEU A 34 2.59 -7.79 14.19
CA LEU A 34 2.11 -9.14 13.90
C LEU A 34 3.17 -10.19 14.20
N MET A 35 4.42 -9.92 13.87
CA MET A 35 5.54 -10.80 14.19
C MET A 35 5.67 -10.98 15.71
N LYS A 36 5.58 -9.87 16.44
CA LYS A 36 5.64 -9.93 17.90
C LYS A 36 4.50 -10.76 18.48
N GLN A 37 3.29 -10.58 17.97
CA GLN A 37 2.12 -11.36 18.40
C GLN A 37 2.30 -12.85 18.12
N ARG A 38 2.99 -13.21 17.06
CA ARG A 38 3.25 -14.60 16.70
C ARG A 38 4.52 -15.16 17.32
N GLY A 39 5.27 -14.34 18.05
CA GLY A 39 6.51 -14.77 18.67
C GLY A 39 7.64 -15.02 17.68
N ILE A 40 7.64 -14.31 16.54
CA ILE A 40 8.65 -14.46 15.50
C ILE A 40 9.59 -13.28 15.58
N SER A 41 10.89 -13.55 15.76
CA SER A 41 11.92 -12.51 15.74
C SER A 41 12.36 -12.17 14.32
N ALA A 42 12.98 -11.00 14.16
CA ALA A 42 13.55 -10.63 12.88
C ALA A 42 14.60 -11.64 12.41
N ARG A 43 15.37 -12.18 13.33
CA ARG A 43 16.38 -13.18 13.01
C ARG A 43 15.74 -14.48 12.49
N GLN A 44 14.67 -14.91 13.12
CA GLN A 44 13.95 -16.11 12.67
C GLN A 44 13.35 -15.88 11.28
N LEU A 45 12.78 -14.70 11.05
CA LEU A 45 12.23 -14.36 9.74
C LEU A 45 13.34 -14.33 8.68
N GLN A 46 14.49 -13.76 9.01
CA GLN A 46 15.65 -13.77 8.12
C GLN A 46 15.99 -15.18 7.65
N LEU A 47 16.00 -16.14 8.57
CA LEU A 47 16.31 -17.52 8.25
C LEU A 47 15.22 -18.17 7.40
N ILE A 48 13.96 -17.89 7.69
CA ILE A 48 12.82 -18.45 6.95
C ILE A 48 12.85 -17.97 5.49
N ILE A 49 13.07 -16.68 5.28
CA ILE A 49 13.07 -16.08 3.95
C ILE A 49 14.41 -16.29 3.24
N ASN A 50 15.44 -16.65 4.00
CA ASN A 50 16.78 -16.85 3.49
C ASN A 50 17.44 -15.57 2.98
N PHE A 51 17.33 -14.50 3.77
CA PHE A 51 18.02 -13.26 3.48
C PHE A 51 19.47 -13.31 3.99
N PRO A 52 20.40 -12.69 3.26
CA PRO A 52 21.79 -12.62 3.73
C PRO A 52 21.96 -11.71 4.95
N TYR A 53 21.08 -10.72 5.13
CA TYR A 53 21.20 -9.74 6.21
C TYR A 53 19.86 -9.48 6.89
N VAL A 54 19.87 -9.39 8.21
CA VAL A 54 18.69 -9.04 8.99
C VAL A 54 18.29 -7.57 8.79
N GLN A 55 19.22 -6.73 8.35
CA GLN A 55 18.98 -5.31 8.12
C GLN A 55 17.82 -5.05 7.16
N THR A 56 17.62 -5.92 6.19
CA THR A 56 16.49 -5.81 5.26
C THR A 56 15.16 -5.76 6.01
N ILE A 57 15.00 -6.61 7.01
CA ILE A 57 13.77 -6.67 7.81
C ILE A 57 13.62 -5.43 8.67
N TYR A 58 14.69 -4.96 9.27
CA TYR A 58 14.66 -3.70 10.03
C TYR A 58 14.31 -2.51 9.17
N ASN A 59 14.73 -2.51 7.91
CA ASN A 59 14.35 -1.47 6.96
C ASN A 59 12.84 -1.48 6.68
N TRP A 60 12.21 -2.65 6.65
CA TRP A 60 10.75 -2.74 6.55
C TRP A 60 10.09 -2.12 7.78
N PHE A 61 10.56 -2.48 8.97
CA PHE A 61 10.01 -1.93 10.22
C PHE A 61 10.13 -0.41 10.27
N ALA A 62 11.21 0.13 9.76
CA ALA A 62 11.45 1.56 9.74
C ALA A 62 10.70 2.29 8.62
N GLY A 63 10.04 1.58 7.73
CA GLY A 63 9.34 2.20 6.62
C GLY A 63 10.26 2.71 5.52
N LYS A 64 11.49 2.23 5.46
CA LYS A 64 12.45 2.65 4.42
C LYS A 64 12.13 2.02 3.08
N ASN A 65 11.66 0.79 3.08
CA ASN A 65 11.24 0.09 1.88
C ASN A 65 10.22 -0.99 2.24
N MET A 66 9.63 -1.57 1.22
CA MET A 66 8.63 -2.63 1.35
C MET A 66 9.24 -3.98 1.02
N PRO A 67 8.72 -5.06 1.63
CA PRO A 67 8.97 -6.39 1.09
C PRO A 67 8.52 -6.48 -0.36
N SER A 68 9.22 -7.28 -1.14
CA SER A 68 8.74 -7.63 -2.48
C SER A 68 7.43 -8.41 -2.36
N ILE A 69 6.71 -8.54 -3.47
CA ILE A 69 5.47 -9.30 -3.49
C ILE A 69 5.71 -10.74 -3.06
N ASP A 70 6.79 -11.35 -3.51
CA ASP A 70 7.15 -12.71 -3.12
C ASP A 70 7.28 -12.83 -1.60
N ASN A 71 7.93 -11.87 -0.98
CA ASN A 71 8.13 -11.87 0.46
C ASN A 71 6.85 -11.54 1.21
N LEU A 72 5.96 -10.72 0.64
CA LEU A 72 4.65 -10.47 1.22
C LEU A 72 3.80 -11.73 1.27
N VAL A 73 3.86 -12.56 0.22
CA VAL A 73 3.16 -13.84 0.20
C VAL A 73 3.63 -14.73 1.36
N VAL A 74 4.94 -14.83 1.55
CA VAL A 74 5.53 -15.61 2.63
C VAL A 74 5.13 -15.04 4.00
N LEU A 75 5.23 -13.73 4.17
CA LEU A 75 4.85 -13.07 5.41
C LEU A 75 3.37 -13.30 5.75
N ALA A 76 2.49 -13.16 4.78
CA ALA A 76 1.06 -13.36 4.99
C ALA A 76 0.79 -14.77 5.51
N GLN A 77 1.43 -15.77 4.93
CA GLN A 77 1.26 -17.14 5.36
C GLN A 77 1.82 -17.37 6.76
N ILE A 78 3.02 -16.89 7.04
CA ILE A 78 3.65 -17.06 8.36
C ILE A 78 2.82 -16.37 9.45
N LEU A 79 2.32 -15.18 9.16
CA LEU A 79 1.59 -14.37 10.12
C LEU A 79 0.10 -14.73 10.18
N GLY A 80 -0.37 -15.59 9.28
CA GLY A 80 -1.76 -16.05 9.28
C GLY A 80 -2.76 -14.95 8.92
N VAL A 81 -2.38 -14.04 8.05
CA VAL A 81 -3.22 -12.93 7.58
C VAL A 81 -3.18 -12.87 6.07
N SER A 82 -4.08 -12.10 5.46
CA SER A 82 -4.03 -11.86 4.03
C SER A 82 -2.96 -10.80 3.70
N MET A 83 -2.56 -10.73 2.43
CA MET A 83 -1.64 -9.67 1.99
C MET A 83 -2.26 -8.30 2.20
N ASP A 84 -3.56 -8.15 1.99
CA ASP A 84 -4.28 -6.90 2.24
C ASP A 84 -4.18 -6.48 3.70
N ASP A 85 -4.20 -7.43 4.61
CA ASP A 85 -4.07 -7.13 6.04
C ASP A 85 -2.68 -6.64 6.43
N LEU A 86 -1.67 -6.97 5.64
CA LEU A 86 -0.30 -6.51 5.90
C LEU A 86 -0.07 -5.07 5.46
N VAL A 87 -0.78 -4.63 4.44
CA VAL A 87 -0.52 -3.36 3.78
C VAL A 87 -1.42 -2.28 4.35
N VAL A 88 -0.82 -1.19 4.82
CA VAL A 88 -1.55 -0.02 5.31
C VAL A 88 -1.50 1.05 4.25
N THR A 89 -2.66 1.60 3.91
CA THR A 89 -2.76 2.67 2.93
C THR A 89 -3.43 3.88 3.55
N THR A 90 -3.13 5.04 3.00
CA THR A 90 -3.86 6.28 3.25
C THR A 90 -4.53 6.71 1.96
N ILE A 91 -5.59 7.49 2.08
CA ILE A 91 -6.31 7.99 0.90
C ILE A 91 -5.91 9.44 0.70
N ILE A 92 -5.52 9.76 -0.53
CA ILE A 92 -5.30 11.14 -0.95
C ILE A 92 -6.31 11.51 -2.01
N ASP A 93 -6.73 12.77 -2.02
CA ASP A 93 -7.60 13.29 -3.04
C ASP A 93 -6.74 13.79 -4.20
N VAL A 94 -7.04 13.29 -5.38
CA VAL A 94 -6.38 13.73 -6.60
C VAL A 94 -7.41 14.46 -7.44
N GLU A 95 -7.16 15.74 -7.73
CA GLU A 95 -8.00 16.50 -8.62
C GLU A 95 -7.61 16.19 -10.07
N LEU A 96 -8.62 15.86 -10.85
CA LEU A 96 -8.42 15.62 -12.28
C LEU A 96 -9.14 16.69 -13.06
N ASP A 97 -8.47 17.25 -14.04
CA ASP A 97 -9.11 18.11 -15.02
C ASP A 97 -9.87 17.20 -15.99
N PHE A 98 -11.18 17.36 -16.03
CA PHE A 98 -12.02 16.53 -16.87
C PHE A 98 -11.64 16.59 -18.35
N LEU A 99 -11.27 17.77 -18.82
CA LEU A 99 -10.88 17.94 -20.22
C LEU A 99 -9.57 17.23 -20.54
N GLU A 100 -8.60 17.30 -19.63
CA GLU A 100 -7.34 16.59 -19.80
C GLU A 100 -7.54 15.08 -19.84
N VAL A 101 -8.38 14.57 -18.94
CA VAL A 101 -8.68 13.14 -18.91
C VAL A 101 -9.36 12.72 -20.21
N GLY A 102 -10.31 13.51 -20.70
CA GLY A 102 -10.98 13.26 -21.94
C GLY A 102 -10.03 13.25 -23.14
N GLU A 103 -9.13 14.20 -23.20
CA GLU A 103 -8.13 14.28 -24.27
C GLU A 103 -7.20 13.07 -24.27
N LYS A 104 -6.74 12.67 -23.10
CA LYS A 104 -5.88 11.49 -22.98
C LYS A 104 -6.57 10.23 -23.42
N ILE A 105 -7.81 10.07 -23.10
CA ILE A 105 -8.60 8.90 -23.53
C ILE A 105 -8.78 8.90 -25.04
N LEU A 106 -9.07 10.06 -25.63
CA LEU A 106 -9.30 10.18 -27.05
C LEU A 106 -8.02 10.03 -27.87
N SER A 107 -6.89 10.40 -27.30
CA SER A 107 -5.61 10.33 -27.99
C SER A 107 -4.92 8.98 -27.87
N ALA A 108 -5.43 8.11 -27.02
CA ALA A 108 -4.89 6.76 -26.87
C ALA A 108 -5.38 5.80 -28.00
#